data_245ea7219adc647ba7df880fed447cb4
#
_entry.id   245ea7219adc647ba7df880fed447cb4
#
_cell.length_a   1.000
_cell.length_b   1.000
_cell.length_c   1.000
_cell.angle_alpha   90.00
_cell.angle_beta   90.00
_cell.angle_gamma   90.00
#
_symmetry.space_group_name_H-M   'P 1'
#
loop_
_entity.id
_entity.type
_entity.pdbx_description
1 polymer ?
#
loop_
_entity_poly.entity_id
_entity_poly.type
_entity_poly.pdbx_seq_one_letter_code
_entity_poly.pdbx_strand_id
1 'polypeptide(L)'
;MDPRLDVMVAAARAGGATALAHYRRQELSVSLKADRSPVTEADRAAEAAILDVLRAGCPDHGALGEELGESGPRTRRFIVDPIDGTRNFVRRIPTWAVLIGLEEEGQVIAGVVYQPVTGTLHTAWRGQGAYRDGAPIRVSPVDALERALVVHSSVNFLRRSAYWEGFLRLTDRTQVQRGFGDFSAYLWVAEGQGEIALSTTVKAWDVAALKVLVEEAGGRLTDLDGGSGIYGSTVFASNGLLHDAALAAMRKGEHA
;
A
#
# COMPACT_ATOMS: atom_id res chain seq x y z
N MET A 1 -6.39 -20.40 10.15
CA MET A 1 -5.66 -19.21 9.78
C MET A 1 -4.25 -19.33 10.34
N ASP A 2 -3.22 -18.91 9.65
CA ASP A 2 -1.83 -19.02 10.11
C ASP A 2 -1.62 -18.09 11.34
N PRO A 3 -1.01 -18.57 12.44
CA PRO A 3 -0.85 -17.78 13.68
C PRO A 3 0.00 -16.52 13.51
N ARG A 4 0.83 -16.46 12.46
CA ARG A 4 1.61 -15.25 12.14
C ARG A 4 0.73 -14.08 11.74
N LEU A 5 -0.46 -14.32 11.18
CA LEU A 5 -1.40 -13.24 10.88
C LEU A 5 -1.87 -12.54 12.16
N ASP A 6 -2.12 -13.28 13.23
CA ASP A 6 -2.50 -12.71 14.53
C ASP A 6 -1.37 -11.86 15.12
N VAL A 7 -0.10 -12.31 14.94
CA VAL A 7 1.08 -11.53 15.34
C VAL A 7 1.19 -10.24 14.52
N MET A 8 0.98 -10.29 13.20
CA MET A 8 0.98 -9.10 12.34
C MET A 8 -0.12 -8.12 12.73
N VAL A 9 -1.32 -8.60 13.05
CA VAL A 9 -2.43 -7.76 13.50
C VAL A 9 -2.12 -7.10 14.85
N ALA A 10 -1.54 -7.86 15.79
CA ALA A 10 -1.13 -7.32 17.10
C ALA A 10 -0.04 -6.24 16.92
N ALA A 11 0.94 -6.48 16.03
CA ALA A 11 2.01 -5.54 15.70
C ALA A 11 1.44 -4.25 15.06
N ALA A 12 0.53 -4.39 14.07
CA ALA A 12 -0.10 -3.24 13.42
C ALA A 12 -0.91 -2.40 14.42
N ARG A 13 -1.59 -3.03 15.37
CA ARG A 13 -2.32 -2.32 16.44
C ARG A 13 -1.38 -1.62 17.41
N ALA A 14 -0.26 -2.23 17.79
CA ALA A 14 0.74 -1.63 18.68
C ALA A 14 1.38 -0.38 18.03
N GLY A 15 1.85 -0.50 16.77
CA GLY A 15 2.37 0.65 16.02
C GLY A 15 1.32 1.72 15.80
N GLY A 16 0.10 1.33 15.42
CA GLY A 16 -1.02 2.24 15.23
C GLY A 16 -1.40 3.00 16.49
N ALA A 17 -1.39 2.36 17.66
CA ALA A 17 -1.64 3.02 18.95
C ALA A 17 -0.55 4.06 19.25
N THR A 18 0.72 3.71 19.03
CA THR A 18 1.87 4.62 19.18
C THR A 18 1.74 5.82 18.24
N ALA A 19 1.53 5.60 16.95
CA ALA A 19 1.34 6.66 15.97
C ALA A 19 0.14 7.56 16.31
N LEU A 20 -1.01 6.97 16.73
CA LEU A 20 -2.21 7.71 17.07
C LEU A 20 -2.02 8.61 18.31
N ALA A 21 -1.22 8.17 19.30
CA ALA A 21 -0.84 9.01 20.42
C ALA A 21 -0.08 10.27 19.99
N HIS A 22 0.86 10.15 19.03
CA HIS A 22 1.55 11.29 18.43
C HIS A 22 0.62 12.14 17.57
N TYR A 23 -0.22 11.49 16.76
CA TYR A 23 -1.21 12.18 15.91
C TYR A 23 -2.13 13.11 16.69
N ARG A 24 -2.46 12.78 17.93
CA ARG A 24 -3.34 13.57 18.81
C ARG A 24 -2.64 14.70 19.56
N ARG A 25 -1.31 14.78 19.55
CA ARG A 25 -0.56 15.90 20.18
C ARG A 25 -0.79 17.18 19.42
N GLN A 26 -0.75 18.32 20.11
CA GLN A 26 -0.90 19.64 19.46
C GLN A 26 0.28 19.96 18.53
N GLU A 27 1.48 19.60 18.91
CA GLU A 27 2.70 19.81 18.14
C GLU A 27 3.28 18.49 17.67
N LEU A 28 3.70 18.45 16.42
CA LEU A 28 4.47 17.35 15.81
C LEU A 28 5.84 17.89 15.41
N SER A 29 6.88 17.23 15.87
CA SER A 29 8.22 17.45 15.34
C SER A 29 8.34 16.81 13.97
N VAL A 30 8.44 17.62 12.93
CA VAL A 30 8.55 17.17 11.53
C VAL A 30 9.94 17.45 11.01
N SER A 31 10.60 16.44 10.48
CA SER A 31 11.84 16.56 9.72
C SER A 31 11.59 16.18 8.26
N LEU A 32 12.51 16.53 7.38
CA LEU A 32 12.46 16.11 5.98
C LEU A 32 13.54 15.06 5.70
N LYS A 33 13.17 13.97 5.02
CA LYS A 33 14.11 12.99 4.47
C LYS A 33 14.89 13.60 3.29
N ALA A 34 15.88 12.89 2.78
CA ALA A 34 16.70 13.35 1.65
C ALA A 34 15.88 13.61 0.37
N ASP A 35 14.78 12.87 0.18
CA ASP A 35 13.83 13.02 -0.92
C ASP A 35 12.74 14.08 -0.65
N ARG A 36 12.87 14.85 0.45
CA ARG A 36 11.92 15.86 0.94
C ARG A 36 10.55 15.32 1.37
N SER A 37 10.41 14.03 1.58
CA SER A 37 9.24 13.48 2.27
C SER A 37 9.31 13.83 3.76
N PRO A 38 8.18 14.10 4.42
CA PRO A 38 8.17 14.32 5.85
C PRO A 38 8.42 13.00 6.60
N VAL A 39 9.12 13.09 7.72
CA VAL A 39 9.25 12.05 8.72
C VAL A 39 9.06 12.67 10.09
N THR A 40 8.44 11.96 10.98
CA THR A 40 8.21 12.41 12.34
C THR A 40 8.83 11.45 13.34
N GLU A 41 8.95 11.87 14.59
CA GLU A 41 9.31 10.95 15.68
C GLU A 41 8.29 9.80 15.83
N ALA A 42 7.04 10.05 15.36
CA ALA A 42 5.97 9.05 15.39
C ALA A 42 6.28 7.84 14.50
N ASP A 43 6.84 8.08 13.31
CA ASP A 43 7.18 7.02 12.34
C ASP A 43 8.16 6.03 12.98
N ARG A 44 9.27 6.52 13.54
CA ARG A 44 10.28 5.68 14.20
C ARG A 44 9.76 4.98 15.46
N ALA A 45 8.99 5.68 16.28
CA ALA A 45 8.41 5.11 17.49
C ALA A 45 7.38 4.01 17.15
N ALA A 46 6.55 4.24 16.13
CA ALA A 46 5.58 3.26 15.66
C ALA A 46 6.28 2.02 15.06
N GLU A 47 7.32 2.22 14.22
CA GLU A 47 8.09 1.09 13.67
C GLU A 47 8.77 0.27 14.75
N ALA A 48 9.39 0.90 15.75
CA ALA A 48 9.98 0.19 16.88
C ALA A 48 8.94 -0.67 17.60
N ALA A 49 7.76 -0.12 17.91
CA ALA A 49 6.68 -0.86 18.58
C ALA A 49 6.16 -2.03 17.71
N ILE A 50 6.09 -1.88 16.38
CA ILE A 50 5.74 -2.96 15.46
C ILE A 50 6.79 -4.07 15.52
N LEU A 51 8.07 -3.70 15.38
CA LEU A 51 9.18 -4.66 15.33
C LEU A 51 9.34 -5.44 16.64
N ASP A 52 9.08 -4.83 17.79
CA ASP A 52 9.13 -5.51 19.09
C ASP A 52 8.09 -6.65 19.17
N VAL A 53 6.86 -6.40 18.70
CA VAL A 53 5.81 -7.43 18.66
C VAL A 53 6.15 -8.52 17.64
N LEU A 54 6.60 -8.16 16.44
CA LEU A 54 6.96 -9.11 15.40
C LEU A 54 8.12 -10.02 15.84
N ARG A 55 9.17 -9.46 16.46
CA ARG A 55 10.32 -10.22 16.98
C ARG A 55 9.93 -11.17 18.10
N ALA A 56 9.04 -10.75 18.99
CA ALA A 56 8.56 -11.60 20.07
C ALA A 56 7.72 -12.79 19.58
N GLY A 57 6.85 -12.55 18.57
CA GLY A 57 5.97 -13.57 18.01
C GLY A 57 6.59 -14.44 16.92
N CYS A 58 7.59 -13.90 16.18
CA CYS A 58 8.22 -14.55 15.05
C CYS A 58 9.76 -14.33 15.06
N PRO A 59 10.50 -14.86 16.05
CA PRO A 59 11.92 -14.56 16.27
C PRO A 59 12.84 -14.99 15.12
N ASP A 60 12.40 -15.93 14.30
CA ASP A 60 13.17 -16.45 13.15
C ASP A 60 12.95 -15.63 11.85
N HIS A 61 12.18 -14.54 11.90
CA HIS A 61 11.92 -13.69 10.74
C HIS A 61 12.77 -12.41 10.80
N GLY A 62 13.19 -11.95 9.61
CA GLY A 62 13.76 -10.63 9.46
C GLY A 62 12.71 -9.54 9.33
N ALA A 63 13.17 -8.32 9.16
CA ALA A 63 12.32 -7.18 8.85
C ALA A 63 13.02 -6.24 7.87
N LEU A 64 12.22 -5.60 7.02
CA LEU A 64 12.58 -4.46 6.21
C LEU A 64 11.60 -3.34 6.56
N GLY A 65 12.06 -2.34 7.29
CA GLY A 65 11.28 -1.19 7.68
C GLY A 65 11.66 0.07 6.93
N GLU A 66 10.76 1.00 6.82
CA GLU A 66 10.98 2.29 6.17
C GLU A 66 12.00 3.16 6.92
N GLU A 67 11.94 3.16 8.26
CA GLU A 67 12.70 4.08 9.11
C GLU A 67 13.92 3.45 9.76
N LEU A 68 13.84 2.19 10.17
CA LEU A 68 14.87 1.48 10.89
C LEU A 68 15.67 0.52 10.00
N GLY A 69 15.26 0.39 8.73
CA GLY A 69 15.97 -0.37 7.72
C GLY A 69 15.83 -1.88 7.86
N GLU A 70 16.85 -2.62 7.44
CA GLU A 70 16.82 -4.08 7.32
C GLU A 70 17.47 -4.75 8.51
N SER A 71 16.88 -5.84 8.98
CA SER A 71 17.41 -6.70 10.04
C SER A 71 17.01 -8.16 9.87
N GLY A 72 17.89 -9.11 10.26
CA GLY A 72 17.62 -10.53 10.21
C GLY A 72 17.64 -11.15 8.81
N PRO A 73 17.09 -12.38 8.63
CA PRO A 73 17.12 -13.10 7.36
C PRO A 73 16.22 -12.44 6.30
N ARG A 74 16.68 -12.50 5.03
CA ARG A 74 15.95 -11.97 3.87
C ARG A 74 14.99 -12.96 3.23
N THR A 75 15.17 -14.23 3.47
CA THR A 75 14.35 -15.29 2.87
C THR A 75 12.94 -15.35 3.44
N ARG A 76 12.77 -14.83 4.66
CA ARG A 76 11.49 -14.70 5.35
C ARG A 76 11.52 -13.44 6.20
N ARG A 77 10.75 -12.43 5.83
CA ARG A 77 10.79 -11.16 6.55
C ARG A 77 9.47 -10.41 6.49
N PHE A 78 9.25 -9.60 7.49
CA PHE A 78 8.20 -8.59 7.46
C PHE A 78 8.67 -7.34 6.73
N ILE A 79 7.78 -6.75 5.94
CA ILE A 79 8.02 -5.47 5.25
C ILE A 79 7.04 -4.48 5.86
N VAL A 80 7.57 -3.41 6.46
CA VAL A 80 6.81 -2.53 7.37
C VAL A 80 6.86 -1.09 6.89
N ASP A 81 5.68 -0.48 6.75
CA ASP A 81 5.48 0.96 6.74
C ASP A 81 4.73 1.35 8.02
N PRO A 82 5.35 2.09 8.94
CA PRO A 82 4.72 2.47 10.19
C PRO A 82 3.62 3.50 10.04
N ILE A 83 3.70 4.39 9.02
CA ILE A 83 2.72 5.44 8.75
C ILE A 83 2.67 5.73 7.24
N ASP A 84 2.05 4.83 6.45
CA ASP A 84 1.74 5.19 5.07
C ASP A 84 0.75 6.37 5.03
N GLY A 85 1.08 7.36 4.21
CA GLY A 85 0.36 8.62 4.23
C GLY A 85 0.92 9.65 5.22
N THR A 86 2.23 9.70 5.47
CA THR A 86 2.88 10.67 6.39
C THR A 86 2.52 12.12 6.07
N ARG A 87 2.31 12.47 4.80
CA ARG A 87 1.86 13.81 4.40
C ARG A 87 0.46 14.12 4.93
N ASN A 88 -0.43 13.15 4.95
CA ASN A 88 -1.77 13.26 5.54
C ASN A 88 -1.67 13.34 7.06
N PHE A 89 -0.85 12.48 7.67
CA PHE A 89 -0.58 12.46 9.11
C PHE A 89 -0.15 13.83 9.62
N VAL A 90 0.85 14.45 9.02
CA VAL A 90 1.36 15.78 9.39
C VAL A 90 0.27 16.87 9.24
N ARG A 91 -0.59 16.74 8.24
CA ARG A 91 -1.68 17.70 7.98
C ARG A 91 -2.96 17.43 8.77
N ARG A 92 -2.96 16.41 9.64
CA ARG A 92 -4.15 16.00 10.41
C ARG A 92 -5.30 15.50 9.54
N ILE A 93 -5.01 15.06 8.33
CA ILE A 93 -5.97 14.36 7.49
C ILE A 93 -6.06 12.92 8.03
N PRO A 94 -7.26 12.39 8.35
CA PRO A 94 -7.42 11.11 9.06
C PRO A 94 -7.26 9.88 8.14
N THR A 95 -6.46 10.02 7.06
CA THR A 95 -6.21 8.95 6.08
C THR A 95 -4.73 8.62 6.07
N TRP A 96 -4.35 7.71 6.96
CA TRP A 96 -3.03 7.12 7.09
C TRP A 96 -3.16 5.76 7.76
N ALA A 97 -2.21 4.86 7.54
CA ALA A 97 -2.29 3.48 8.01
C ALA A 97 -0.93 2.91 8.37
N VAL A 98 -0.92 1.84 9.17
CA VAL A 98 0.20 0.92 9.34
C VAL A 98 0.06 -0.17 8.31
N LEU A 99 1.12 -0.44 7.55
CA LEU A 99 1.19 -1.53 6.58
C LEU A 99 2.23 -2.56 7.00
N ILE A 100 1.86 -3.84 7.01
CA ILE A 100 2.78 -4.96 7.28
C ILE A 100 2.55 -6.04 6.23
N GLY A 101 3.55 -6.30 5.38
CA GLY A 101 3.60 -7.45 4.48
C GLY A 101 4.48 -8.56 5.06
N LEU A 102 4.17 -9.82 4.79
CA LEU A 102 5.07 -10.96 5.05
C LEU A 102 5.57 -11.51 3.73
N GLU A 103 6.89 -11.43 3.53
CA GLU A 103 7.58 -11.98 2.37
C GLU A 103 8.30 -13.27 2.75
N GLU A 104 8.07 -14.33 1.97
CA GLU A 104 8.80 -15.60 2.03
C GLU A 104 9.28 -15.99 0.62
N GLU A 105 10.57 -16.35 0.49
CA GLU A 105 11.19 -16.74 -0.77
C GLU A 105 10.92 -15.75 -1.94
N GLY A 106 10.95 -14.44 -1.62
CA GLY A 106 10.70 -13.38 -2.60
C GLY A 106 9.23 -13.18 -2.99
N GLN A 107 8.31 -13.82 -2.29
CA GLN A 107 6.87 -13.68 -2.54
C GLN A 107 6.15 -13.16 -1.31
N VAL A 108 5.33 -12.12 -1.47
CA VAL A 108 4.47 -11.66 -0.38
C VAL A 108 3.30 -12.61 -0.22
N ILE A 109 3.15 -13.18 0.99
CA ILE A 109 2.16 -14.22 1.29
C ILE A 109 1.07 -13.75 2.26
N ALA A 110 1.30 -12.66 2.99
CA ALA A 110 0.29 -12.07 3.86
C ALA A 110 0.41 -10.55 3.90
N GLY A 111 -0.70 -9.88 4.17
CA GLY A 111 -0.78 -8.43 4.28
C GLY A 111 -1.74 -8.00 5.37
N VAL A 112 -1.34 -6.98 6.14
CA VAL A 112 -2.17 -6.30 7.14
C VAL A 112 -2.08 -4.81 6.89
N VAL A 113 -3.24 -4.14 6.84
CA VAL A 113 -3.37 -2.69 6.82
C VAL A 113 -4.30 -2.28 7.96
N TYR A 114 -3.78 -1.48 8.89
CA TYR A 114 -4.56 -0.97 10.01
C TYR A 114 -4.64 0.56 9.95
N GLN A 115 -5.85 1.10 9.97
CA GLN A 115 -6.16 2.52 9.99
C GLN A 115 -6.49 2.96 11.41
N PRO A 116 -5.57 3.55 12.18
CA PRO A 116 -5.78 3.78 13.61
C PRO A 116 -6.86 4.80 13.95
N VAL A 117 -7.14 5.74 13.03
CA VAL A 117 -8.14 6.78 13.26
C VAL A 117 -9.56 6.23 13.22
N THR A 118 -9.83 5.31 12.31
CA THR A 118 -11.15 4.66 12.14
C THR A 118 -11.26 3.34 12.88
N GLY A 119 -10.12 2.74 13.27
CA GLY A 119 -10.04 1.39 13.82
C GLY A 119 -10.20 0.28 12.78
N THR A 120 -10.26 0.62 11.48
CA THR A 120 -10.50 -0.34 10.40
C THR A 120 -9.26 -1.21 10.16
N LEU A 121 -9.47 -2.50 10.02
CA LEU A 121 -8.44 -3.50 9.80
C LEU A 121 -8.69 -4.27 8.52
N HIS A 122 -7.69 -4.30 7.63
CA HIS A 122 -7.70 -5.17 6.46
C HIS A 122 -6.64 -6.25 6.62
N THR A 123 -6.99 -7.47 6.26
CA THR A 123 -6.10 -8.62 6.32
C THR A 123 -6.25 -9.47 5.07
N ALA A 124 -5.14 -10.03 4.60
CA ALA A 124 -5.14 -11.06 3.57
C ALA A 124 -4.06 -12.09 3.82
N TRP A 125 -4.33 -13.31 3.41
CA TRP A 125 -3.35 -14.40 3.38
C TRP A 125 -3.52 -15.16 2.07
N ARG A 126 -2.43 -15.45 1.41
CA ARG A 126 -2.44 -16.13 0.10
C ARG A 126 -3.28 -17.41 0.14
N GLY A 127 -4.27 -17.49 -0.78
CA GLY A 127 -5.21 -18.60 -0.89
C GLY A 127 -6.32 -18.61 0.17
N GLN A 128 -6.43 -17.57 1.02
CA GLN A 128 -7.46 -17.50 2.07
C GLN A 128 -8.40 -16.30 1.92
N GLY A 129 -8.20 -15.48 0.88
CA GLY A 129 -9.00 -14.29 0.61
C GLY A 129 -8.56 -13.05 1.37
N ALA A 130 -9.22 -11.94 1.06
CA ALA A 130 -9.01 -10.63 1.70
C ALA A 130 -10.24 -10.24 2.53
N TYR A 131 -10.00 -9.57 3.65
CA TYR A 131 -11.04 -9.23 4.63
C TYR A 131 -10.88 -7.79 5.12
N ARG A 132 -12.02 -7.13 5.38
CA ARG A 132 -12.12 -5.88 6.13
C ARG A 132 -12.92 -6.13 7.40
N ASP A 133 -12.33 -5.90 8.57
CA ASP A 133 -12.95 -6.11 9.88
C ASP A 133 -13.59 -7.52 10.03
N GLY A 134 -12.95 -8.54 9.42
CA GLY A 134 -13.40 -9.92 9.38
C GLY A 134 -14.45 -10.24 8.31
N ALA A 135 -15.01 -9.25 7.60
CA ALA A 135 -15.90 -9.48 6.47
C ALA A 135 -15.10 -9.62 5.15
N PRO A 136 -15.41 -10.61 4.29
CA PRO A 136 -14.72 -10.79 3.03
C PRO A 136 -14.96 -9.60 2.10
N ILE A 137 -13.90 -9.17 1.39
CA ILE A 137 -13.96 -8.11 0.38
C ILE A 137 -13.64 -8.67 -1.00
N ARG A 138 -14.13 -8.00 -2.03
CA ARG A 138 -13.91 -8.36 -3.43
C ARG A 138 -13.82 -7.13 -4.31
N VAL A 139 -13.03 -7.23 -5.36
CA VAL A 139 -12.94 -6.22 -6.41
C VAL A 139 -14.27 -6.02 -7.16
N SER A 140 -14.39 -4.89 -7.84
CA SER A 140 -15.56 -4.53 -8.67
C SER A 140 -15.70 -5.45 -9.88
N PRO A 141 -16.96 -5.74 -10.33
CA PRO A 141 -17.23 -6.50 -11.54
C PRO A 141 -17.25 -5.64 -12.83
N VAL A 142 -16.82 -4.38 -12.77
CA VAL A 142 -16.78 -3.50 -13.95
C VAL A 142 -15.76 -4.03 -14.95
N ASP A 143 -16.19 -4.23 -16.19
CA ASP A 143 -15.43 -4.85 -17.28
C ASP A 143 -15.16 -3.92 -18.47
N ALA A 144 -15.53 -2.63 -18.39
CA ALA A 144 -15.33 -1.63 -19.43
C ALA A 144 -14.64 -0.37 -18.87
N LEU A 145 -13.58 0.10 -19.53
CA LEU A 145 -12.82 1.27 -19.09
C LEU A 145 -13.68 2.53 -18.99
N GLU A 146 -14.66 2.68 -19.88
CA GLU A 146 -15.57 3.82 -19.94
C GLU A 146 -16.47 3.96 -18.69
N ARG A 147 -16.49 2.93 -17.83
CA ARG A 147 -17.19 2.91 -16.55
C ARG A 147 -16.27 2.94 -15.34
N ALA A 148 -14.96 2.90 -15.60
CA ALA A 148 -13.96 2.77 -14.54
C ALA A 148 -13.71 4.08 -13.80
N LEU A 149 -13.50 3.96 -12.48
CA LEU A 149 -12.91 4.98 -11.62
C LEU A 149 -11.42 4.70 -11.46
N VAL A 150 -10.60 5.70 -11.76
CA VAL A 150 -9.14 5.68 -11.57
C VAL A 150 -8.78 6.49 -10.35
N VAL A 151 -8.01 5.90 -9.44
CA VAL A 151 -7.42 6.60 -8.30
C VAL A 151 -5.91 6.75 -8.55
N HIS A 152 -5.39 7.94 -8.35
CA HIS A 152 -3.98 8.21 -8.60
C HIS A 152 -3.32 8.97 -7.45
N SER A 153 -2.01 8.83 -7.34
CA SER A 153 -1.17 9.61 -6.42
C SER A 153 -1.02 11.08 -6.91
N SER A 154 -0.02 11.77 -6.43
CA SER A 154 0.24 13.17 -6.80
C SER A 154 0.44 13.34 -8.31
N VAL A 155 -0.34 14.23 -8.92
CA VAL A 155 -0.20 14.64 -10.34
C VAL A 155 1.21 15.14 -10.65
N ASN A 156 1.88 15.80 -9.70
CA ASN A 156 3.25 16.27 -9.89
C ASN A 156 4.26 15.14 -10.11
N PHE A 157 4.08 14.00 -9.44
CA PHE A 157 4.93 12.84 -9.66
C PHE A 157 4.61 12.15 -10.98
N LEU A 158 3.33 11.98 -11.31
CA LEU A 158 2.88 11.46 -12.60
C LEU A 158 3.43 12.31 -13.76
N ARG A 159 3.28 13.63 -13.69
CA ARG A 159 3.74 14.57 -14.74
C ARG A 159 5.25 14.51 -14.97
N ARG A 160 6.04 14.20 -13.96
CA ARG A 160 7.50 14.08 -14.06
C ARG A 160 7.97 12.69 -14.45
N SER A 161 7.07 11.72 -14.50
CA SER A 161 7.36 10.35 -14.88
C SER A 161 7.28 10.13 -16.40
N ALA A 162 7.85 9.04 -16.87
CA ALA A 162 7.73 8.60 -18.26
C ALA A 162 6.31 8.13 -18.63
N TYR A 163 5.39 8.07 -17.66
CA TYR A 163 4.02 7.55 -17.82
C TYR A 163 2.97 8.65 -17.95
N TRP A 164 3.38 9.93 -18.02
CA TRP A 164 2.43 11.05 -18.07
C TRP A 164 1.46 10.96 -19.25
N GLU A 165 2.00 10.78 -20.46
CA GLU A 165 1.17 10.68 -21.67
C GLU A 165 0.27 9.43 -21.65
N GLY A 166 0.76 8.33 -21.05
CA GLY A 166 -0.06 7.14 -20.82
C GLY A 166 -1.19 7.40 -19.84
N PHE A 167 -0.93 8.16 -18.79
CA PHE A 167 -1.96 8.56 -17.83
C PHE A 167 -3.04 9.42 -18.50
N LEU A 168 -2.68 10.37 -19.36
CA LEU A 168 -3.66 11.16 -20.11
C LEU A 168 -4.54 10.27 -21.00
N ARG A 169 -3.92 9.34 -21.76
CA ARG A 169 -4.69 8.36 -22.56
C ARG A 169 -5.62 7.49 -21.72
N LEU A 170 -5.20 7.10 -20.51
CA LEU A 170 -6.07 6.36 -19.59
C LEU A 170 -7.24 7.23 -19.11
N THR A 171 -6.99 8.50 -18.76
CA THR A 171 -8.05 9.42 -18.32
C THR A 171 -9.10 9.68 -19.39
N ASP A 172 -8.69 9.77 -20.68
CA ASP A 172 -9.61 9.95 -21.81
C ASP A 172 -10.54 8.73 -22.05
N ARG A 173 -10.15 7.57 -21.53
CA ARG A 173 -10.87 6.30 -21.71
C ARG A 173 -11.67 5.88 -20.48
N THR A 174 -11.56 6.60 -19.38
CA THR A 174 -12.17 6.22 -18.10
C THR A 174 -13.17 7.27 -17.62
N GLN A 175 -14.15 6.83 -16.82
CA GLN A 175 -15.28 7.67 -16.45
C GLN A 175 -14.91 8.78 -15.45
N VAL A 176 -14.13 8.42 -14.43
CA VAL A 176 -13.85 9.33 -13.30
C VAL A 176 -12.43 9.14 -12.80
N GLN A 177 -11.76 10.24 -12.45
CA GLN A 177 -10.45 10.23 -11.82
C GLN A 177 -10.53 10.89 -10.44
N ARG A 178 -9.79 10.35 -9.47
CA ARG A 178 -9.65 10.89 -8.11
C ARG A 178 -8.20 10.88 -7.70
N GLY A 179 -7.73 12.01 -7.21
CA GLY A 179 -6.36 12.22 -6.74
C GLY A 179 -6.28 12.11 -5.21
N PHE A 180 -6.37 10.90 -4.68
CA PHE A 180 -6.13 10.63 -3.27
C PHE A 180 -5.44 9.26 -3.17
N GLY A 181 -4.10 9.30 -3.13
CA GLY A 181 -3.26 8.11 -3.22
C GLY A 181 -3.00 7.42 -1.89
N ASP A 182 -1.76 7.00 -1.71
CA ASP A 182 -1.28 6.19 -0.61
C ASP A 182 -2.07 4.86 -0.53
N PHE A 183 -2.04 4.15 0.57
CA PHE A 183 -2.72 2.85 0.74
C PHE A 183 -4.21 2.84 0.35
N SER A 184 -4.90 3.97 0.57
CA SER A 184 -6.36 4.04 0.41
C SER A 184 -6.82 3.78 -1.02
N ALA A 185 -6.04 4.20 -2.03
CA ALA A 185 -6.34 3.97 -3.43
C ALA A 185 -6.45 2.47 -3.75
N TYR A 186 -5.54 1.67 -3.19
CA TYR A 186 -5.47 0.22 -3.42
C TYR A 186 -6.51 -0.54 -2.61
N LEU A 187 -6.85 -0.07 -1.41
CA LEU A 187 -7.96 -0.63 -0.64
C LEU A 187 -9.28 -0.40 -1.34
N TRP A 188 -9.51 0.76 -1.97
CA TRP A 188 -10.72 1.01 -2.76
C TRP A 188 -10.83 0.05 -3.94
N VAL A 189 -9.72 -0.34 -4.58
CA VAL A 189 -9.74 -1.40 -5.59
C VAL A 189 -10.09 -2.74 -4.97
N ALA A 190 -9.46 -3.13 -3.87
CA ALA A 190 -9.71 -4.40 -3.19
C ALA A 190 -11.16 -4.51 -2.65
N GLU A 191 -11.77 -3.38 -2.27
CA GLU A 191 -13.17 -3.29 -1.79
C GLU A 191 -14.20 -3.12 -2.92
N GLY A 192 -13.77 -3.03 -4.19
CA GLY A 192 -14.66 -2.84 -5.34
C GLY A 192 -15.27 -1.44 -5.44
N GLN A 193 -14.66 -0.44 -4.80
CA GLN A 193 -15.08 0.96 -4.81
C GLN A 193 -14.39 1.78 -5.91
N GLY A 194 -13.37 1.23 -6.53
CA GLY A 194 -12.65 1.75 -7.68
C GLY A 194 -12.07 0.62 -8.50
N GLU A 195 -11.76 0.88 -9.76
CA GLU A 195 -11.30 -0.15 -10.70
C GLU A 195 -9.80 -0.14 -10.89
N ILE A 196 -9.17 1.01 -10.81
CA ILE A 196 -7.74 1.19 -11.11
C ILE A 196 -7.11 2.11 -10.07
N ALA A 197 -5.95 1.73 -9.55
CA ALA A 197 -5.11 2.58 -8.72
C ALA A 197 -3.66 2.58 -9.21
N LEU A 198 -2.99 3.74 -9.18
CA LEU A 198 -1.60 3.82 -9.64
C LEU A 198 -0.77 4.88 -8.90
N SER A 199 0.52 4.59 -8.77
CA SER A 199 1.53 5.53 -8.31
C SER A 199 2.85 5.35 -9.04
N THR A 200 3.62 6.44 -9.18
CA THR A 200 4.94 6.46 -9.83
C THR A 200 6.10 6.71 -8.86
N THR A 201 5.83 6.64 -7.57
CA THR A 201 6.85 6.85 -6.53
C THR A 201 6.50 5.98 -5.31
N VAL A 202 6.89 4.71 -5.37
CA VAL A 202 6.64 3.75 -4.27
C VAL A 202 7.92 3.00 -3.89
N LYS A 203 7.89 2.43 -2.72
CA LYS A 203 8.87 1.50 -2.16
C LYS A 203 8.22 0.18 -1.79
N ALA A 204 9.02 -0.81 -1.44
CA ALA A 204 8.51 -2.14 -1.11
C ALA A 204 7.50 -2.11 0.05
N TRP A 205 7.70 -1.26 1.05
CA TRP A 205 6.82 -1.14 2.20
C TRP A 205 5.46 -0.51 1.88
N ASP A 206 5.38 0.39 0.87
CA ASP A 206 4.12 0.95 0.39
C ASP A 206 3.27 -0.10 -0.36
N VAL A 207 3.88 -1.17 -0.87
CA VAL A 207 3.25 -2.09 -1.83
C VAL A 207 2.99 -3.49 -1.24
N ALA A 208 3.88 -3.99 -0.38
CA ALA A 208 3.86 -5.39 0.04
C ALA A 208 2.50 -5.84 0.60
N ALA A 209 1.96 -5.16 1.61
CA ALA A 209 0.68 -5.51 2.21
C ALA A 209 -0.47 -5.38 1.21
N LEU A 210 -0.45 -4.32 0.41
CA LEU A 210 -1.50 -3.99 -0.56
C LEU A 210 -1.57 -5.00 -1.71
N LYS A 211 -0.42 -5.56 -2.11
CA LYS A 211 -0.36 -6.58 -3.17
C LYS A 211 -1.22 -7.79 -2.82
N VAL A 212 -1.02 -8.36 -1.65
CA VAL A 212 -1.78 -9.54 -1.23
C VAL A 212 -3.26 -9.19 -1.04
N LEU A 213 -3.58 -8.03 -0.47
CA LEU A 213 -4.97 -7.58 -0.30
C LEU A 213 -5.71 -7.46 -1.62
N VAL A 214 -5.10 -6.82 -2.63
CA VAL A 214 -5.71 -6.68 -3.96
C VAL A 214 -5.84 -8.04 -4.66
N GLU A 215 -4.79 -8.86 -4.64
CA GLU A 215 -4.79 -10.16 -5.33
C GLU A 215 -5.77 -11.16 -4.69
N GLU A 216 -5.83 -11.22 -3.37
CA GLU A 216 -6.77 -12.09 -2.64
C GLU A 216 -8.23 -11.60 -2.69
N ALA A 217 -8.45 -10.32 -3.00
CA ALA A 217 -9.77 -9.79 -3.33
C ALA A 217 -10.21 -10.10 -4.78
N GLY A 218 -9.34 -10.73 -5.59
CA GLY A 218 -9.59 -11.09 -6.99
C GLY A 218 -9.09 -10.05 -8.00
N GLY A 219 -8.34 -9.05 -7.57
CA GLY A 219 -7.69 -8.05 -8.42
C GLY A 219 -6.31 -8.49 -8.91
N ARG A 220 -5.61 -7.55 -9.52
CA ARG A 220 -4.23 -7.75 -9.99
C ARG A 220 -3.38 -6.53 -9.66
N LEU A 221 -2.15 -6.76 -9.17
CA LEU A 221 -1.19 -5.71 -8.87
C LEU A 221 0.16 -6.01 -9.54
N THR A 222 0.64 -5.03 -10.33
CA THR A 222 1.92 -5.04 -11.03
C THR A 222 2.61 -3.70 -10.88
N ASP A 223 3.81 -3.55 -11.44
CA ASP A 223 4.33 -2.23 -11.79
C ASP A 223 3.71 -1.72 -13.11
N LEU A 224 4.05 -0.51 -13.54
CA LEU A 224 3.53 0.10 -14.77
C LEU A 224 4.14 -0.51 -16.06
N ASP A 225 5.14 -1.36 -15.96
CA ASP A 225 5.72 -2.13 -17.07
C ASP A 225 5.19 -3.59 -17.09
N GLY A 226 4.33 -3.97 -16.13
CA GLY A 226 3.68 -5.28 -16.03
C GLY A 226 4.43 -6.29 -15.15
N GLY A 227 5.51 -5.89 -14.49
CA GLY A 227 6.25 -6.73 -13.55
C GLY A 227 5.48 -6.96 -12.24
N SER A 228 5.57 -8.16 -11.69
CA SER A 228 4.83 -8.54 -10.46
C SER A 228 5.61 -8.32 -9.15
N GLY A 229 6.83 -7.77 -9.23
CA GLY A 229 7.66 -7.51 -8.05
C GLY A 229 7.20 -6.29 -7.24
N ILE A 230 7.62 -6.24 -5.97
CA ILE A 230 7.32 -5.11 -5.07
C ILE A 230 8.48 -4.10 -4.95
N TYR A 231 9.64 -4.41 -5.54
CA TYR A 231 10.86 -3.60 -5.39
C TYR A 231 11.04 -2.54 -6.48
N GLY A 232 10.03 -2.35 -7.34
CA GLY A 232 10.00 -1.28 -8.32
C GLY A 232 9.69 0.09 -7.71
N SER A 233 9.69 1.12 -8.56
CA SER A 233 9.32 2.48 -8.17
C SER A 233 7.91 2.86 -8.57
N THR A 234 7.19 1.98 -9.26
CA THR A 234 5.82 2.19 -9.73
C THR A 234 4.92 1.06 -9.29
N VAL A 235 3.64 1.33 -9.16
CA VAL A 235 2.62 0.33 -8.86
C VAL A 235 1.34 0.64 -9.63
N PHE A 236 0.70 -0.42 -10.10
CA PHE A 236 -0.53 -0.39 -10.84
C PHE A 236 -1.44 -1.54 -10.37
N ALA A 237 -2.55 -1.20 -9.75
CA ALA A 237 -3.55 -2.17 -9.30
C ALA A 237 -4.83 -2.02 -10.09
N SER A 238 -5.55 -3.11 -10.28
CA SER A 238 -6.88 -3.09 -10.87
C SER A 238 -7.77 -4.21 -10.34
N ASN A 239 -9.04 -4.17 -10.73
CA ASN A 239 -10.00 -5.24 -10.47
C ASN A 239 -9.74 -6.54 -11.28
N GLY A 240 -8.59 -6.65 -11.96
CA GLY A 240 -8.19 -7.80 -12.78
C GLY A 240 -8.81 -7.79 -14.18
N LEU A 241 -10.09 -7.50 -14.31
CA LEU A 241 -10.80 -7.48 -15.60
C LEU A 241 -10.27 -6.40 -16.55
N LEU A 242 -9.92 -5.24 -16.00
CA LEU A 242 -9.44 -4.09 -16.77
C LEU A 242 -7.92 -4.00 -16.85
N HIS A 243 -7.17 -4.90 -16.18
CA HIS A 243 -5.73 -4.73 -15.98
C HIS A 243 -4.95 -4.55 -17.29
N ASP A 244 -5.09 -5.47 -18.22
CA ASP A 244 -4.32 -5.46 -19.46
C ASP A 244 -4.71 -4.29 -20.38
N ALA A 245 -6.01 -3.98 -20.47
CA ALA A 245 -6.50 -2.86 -21.28
C ALA A 245 -6.04 -1.49 -20.71
N ALA A 246 -6.06 -1.34 -19.39
CA ALA A 246 -5.62 -0.12 -18.72
C ALA A 246 -4.09 0.02 -18.76
N LEU A 247 -3.35 -1.08 -18.55
CA LEU A 247 -1.89 -1.08 -18.63
C LEU A 247 -1.42 -0.77 -20.08
N ALA A 248 -2.13 -1.27 -21.09
CA ALA A 248 -1.87 -0.94 -22.49
C ALA A 248 -2.03 0.57 -22.79
N ALA A 249 -3.03 1.22 -22.16
CA ALA A 249 -3.19 2.69 -22.27
C ALA A 249 -2.03 3.45 -21.61
N MET A 250 -1.43 2.88 -20.54
CA MET A 250 -0.32 3.47 -19.80
C MET A 250 1.04 3.32 -20.50
N ARG A 251 1.18 2.40 -21.46
CA ARG A 251 2.48 2.14 -22.12
C ARG A 251 3.08 3.42 -22.67
N LYS A 252 4.39 3.55 -22.52
CA LYS A 252 5.18 4.60 -23.16
C LYS A 252 4.91 4.55 -24.67
N GLY A 253 4.46 5.65 -25.27
CA GLY A 253 4.33 5.71 -26.72
C GLY A 253 5.70 5.43 -27.34
N GLU A 254 5.77 4.56 -28.34
CA GLU A 254 6.89 4.58 -29.27
C GLU A 254 6.87 5.98 -29.88
N HIS A 255 7.93 6.75 -29.64
CA HIS A 255 8.10 8.02 -30.32
C HIS A 255 8.23 7.69 -31.82
N ALA A 256 7.18 8.00 -32.60
CA ALA A 256 7.22 7.99 -34.05
C ALA A 256 8.18 9.08 -34.56
#